data_8dab59e4ca3ac3920acf9ac43fc68301
#
_entry.id   8dab59e4ca3ac3920acf9ac43fc68301
#
_cell.length_a   1.000
_cell.length_b   1.000
_cell.length_c   1.000
_cell.angle_alpha   90.00
_cell.angle_beta   90.00
_cell.angle_gamma   90.00
#
_symmetry.space_group_name_H-M   'P 1'
#
loop_
_entity.id
_entity.type
_entity.pdbx_description
1 polymer ?
#
loop_
_entity_poly.entity_id
_entity_poly.type
_entity_poly.pdbx_seq_one_letter_code
_entity_poly.pdbx_strand_id
1 'polypeptide(L)'
;MATPGELVKVIAATLGEDEATVTQHDRNLLIAGLRTKGGRGRSAAKVTAHDAARLLTSVLGSHRVRDGVDTVRRYLQTQEHHAHWHQHHPDELRGMGKPNVWEDYGIPELASLPREHTFIDALAVLITLASEGRLIKELGDFHPFEGIKIIVTSPRTHARISMHVFRHKDDHKSVQADYGSNEPPSEWMKDKTGKVLPPPTRATVNPRLDRWVEMNAMPLLYIGALLAGKIDELPKIEGECTSLR
;
A
#
# COMPACT_ATOMS: atom_id res chain seq x y z
N MET A 1 20.38 6.18 8.26
CA MET A 1 19.87 6.66 6.94
C MET A 1 19.83 5.49 6.01
N ALA A 2 18.65 5.15 5.52
CA ALA A 2 18.40 3.95 4.72
C ALA A 2 19.02 4.05 3.31
N THR A 3 19.65 2.97 2.89
CA THR A 3 20.18 2.78 1.55
C THR A 3 19.19 1.95 0.69
N PRO A 4 19.28 2.03 -0.65
CA PRO A 4 18.45 1.19 -1.52
C PRO A 4 18.62 -0.31 -1.28
N GLY A 5 19.85 -0.77 -1.01
CA GLY A 5 20.11 -2.17 -0.72
C GLY A 5 19.46 -2.66 0.59
N GLU A 6 19.44 -1.81 1.62
CA GLU A 6 18.73 -2.12 2.87
C GLU A 6 17.21 -2.15 2.66
N LEU A 7 16.65 -1.22 1.87
CA LEU A 7 15.23 -1.24 1.52
C LEU A 7 14.85 -2.52 0.79
N VAL A 8 15.63 -2.94 -0.20
CA VAL A 8 15.42 -4.19 -0.95
C VAL A 8 15.36 -5.38 0.01
N LYS A 9 16.32 -5.51 0.93
CA LYS A 9 16.36 -6.59 1.92
C LYS A 9 15.13 -6.61 2.81
N VAL A 10 14.72 -5.44 3.31
CA VAL A 10 13.54 -5.33 4.18
C VAL A 10 12.27 -5.72 3.42
N ILE A 11 12.07 -5.25 2.19
CA ILE A 11 10.91 -5.60 1.39
C ILE A 11 10.91 -7.09 1.04
N ALA A 12 12.05 -7.64 0.63
CA ALA A 12 12.17 -9.06 0.33
C ALA A 12 11.78 -9.93 1.53
N ALA A 13 12.37 -9.63 2.70
CA ALA A 13 12.11 -10.37 3.93
C ALA A 13 10.66 -10.26 4.40
N THR A 14 10.06 -9.06 4.36
CA THR A 14 8.69 -8.82 4.86
C THR A 14 7.60 -9.37 3.94
N LEU A 15 7.87 -9.47 2.64
CA LEU A 15 6.92 -10.01 1.66
C LEU A 15 7.17 -11.51 1.36
N GLY A 16 8.28 -12.09 1.87
CA GLY A 16 8.68 -13.45 1.53
C GLY A 16 9.11 -13.61 0.07
N GLU A 17 9.60 -12.53 -0.55
CA GLU A 17 10.07 -12.52 -1.92
C GLU A 17 11.59 -12.73 -2.00
N ASP A 18 12.07 -13.27 -3.12
CA ASP A 18 13.50 -13.41 -3.35
C ASP A 18 14.20 -12.04 -3.49
N GLU A 19 15.32 -11.85 -2.77
CA GLU A 19 16.06 -10.57 -2.76
C GLU A 19 16.52 -10.18 -4.18
N ALA A 20 16.91 -11.15 -5.02
CA ALA A 20 17.31 -10.87 -6.39
C ALA A 20 16.14 -10.34 -7.25
N THR A 21 14.93 -10.87 -7.01
CA THR A 21 13.70 -10.39 -7.65
C THR A 21 13.41 -8.94 -7.26
N VAL A 22 13.43 -8.62 -5.97
CA VAL A 22 13.20 -7.25 -5.48
C VAL A 22 14.31 -6.29 -5.95
N THR A 23 15.56 -6.74 -5.97
CA THR A 23 16.69 -5.99 -6.53
C THR A 23 16.46 -5.62 -7.99
N GLN A 24 15.94 -6.55 -8.78
CA GLN A 24 15.68 -6.28 -10.20
C GLN A 24 14.51 -5.29 -10.38
N HIS A 25 13.47 -5.35 -9.52
CA HIS A 25 12.42 -4.31 -9.48
C HIS A 25 13.00 -2.93 -9.19
N ASP A 26 13.82 -2.81 -8.12
CA ASP A 26 14.47 -1.55 -7.75
C ASP A 26 15.34 -0.98 -8.88
N ARG A 27 16.13 -1.83 -9.53
CA ARG A 27 16.97 -1.45 -10.66
C ARG A 27 16.16 -0.94 -11.85
N ASN A 28 15.06 -1.62 -12.17
CA ASN A 28 14.17 -1.19 -13.25
C ASN A 28 13.53 0.18 -12.95
N LEU A 29 13.09 0.40 -11.70
CA LEU A 29 12.57 1.70 -11.27
C LEU A 29 13.62 2.80 -11.33
N LEU A 30 14.87 2.51 -10.95
CA LEU A 30 15.98 3.45 -11.05
C LEU A 30 16.24 3.87 -12.51
N ILE A 31 16.29 2.90 -13.42
CA ILE A 31 16.51 3.13 -14.86
C ILE A 31 15.36 3.96 -15.44
N ALA A 32 14.13 3.68 -15.03
CA ALA A 32 12.92 4.40 -15.47
C ALA A 32 12.77 5.81 -14.84
N GLY A 33 13.67 6.22 -13.93
CA GLY A 33 13.59 7.50 -13.24
C GLY A 33 12.47 7.57 -12.17
N LEU A 34 11.93 6.42 -11.78
CA LEU A 34 10.87 6.31 -10.77
C LEU A 34 11.43 6.11 -9.34
N ARG A 35 12.73 6.06 -9.18
CA ARG A 35 13.44 6.03 -7.91
C ARG A 35 14.46 7.15 -7.85
N THR A 36 14.65 7.72 -6.66
CA THR A 36 15.65 8.78 -6.43
C THR A 36 17.05 8.30 -6.82
N LYS A 37 17.70 9.06 -7.70
CA LYS A 37 19.09 8.81 -8.10
C LYS A 37 20.02 9.43 -7.07
N GLY A 38 21.04 8.69 -6.65
CA GLY A 38 22.08 9.19 -5.77
C GLY A 38 23.44 9.23 -6.45
N GLY A 39 24.33 10.04 -5.90
CA GLY A 39 25.74 10.04 -6.24
C GLY A 39 26.49 8.83 -5.66
N ARG A 40 27.82 8.78 -5.84
CA ARG A 40 28.71 7.78 -5.23
C ARG A 40 29.23 8.27 -3.87
N GLY A 41 29.58 7.37 -2.97
CA GLY A 41 30.18 7.68 -1.69
C GLY A 41 29.21 8.37 -0.71
N ARG A 42 29.63 9.45 -0.06
CA ARG A 42 28.81 10.19 0.92
C ARG A 42 27.54 10.80 0.38
N SER A 43 27.42 10.94 -0.95
CA SER A 43 26.22 11.38 -1.68
C SER A 43 25.38 10.20 -2.19
N ALA A 44 25.55 8.99 -1.64
CA ALA A 44 24.70 7.87 -1.98
C ALA A 44 23.21 8.21 -1.78
N ALA A 45 22.35 7.69 -2.63
CA ALA A 45 20.91 7.95 -2.55
C ALA A 45 20.36 7.57 -1.18
N LYS A 46 19.67 8.51 -0.58
CA LYS A 46 18.84 8.24 0.59
C LYS A 46 17.47 7.82 0.07
N VAL A 47 16.99 6.71 0.58
CA VAL A 47 15.65 6.23 0.24
C VAL A 47 14.60 7.10 0.90
N THR A 48 13.58 7.48 0.15
CA THR A 48 12.41 8.21 0.64
C THR A 48 11.23 7.26 0.85
N ALA A 49 10.21 7.73 1.57
CA ALA A 49 8.96 6.98 1.69
C ALA A 49 8.28 6.73 0.33
N HIS A 50 8.39 7.67 -0.60
CA HIS A 50 7.89 7.48 -1.97
C HIS A 50 8.69 6.44 -2.76
N ASP A 51 10.02 6.36 -2.58
CA ASP A 51 10.81 5.30 -3.20
C ASP A 51 10.36 3.92 -2.69
N ALA A 52 10.14 3.81 -1.39
CA ALA A 52 9.65 2.58 -0.76
C ALA A 52 8.23 2.22 -1.24
N ALA A 53 7.31 3.20 -1.30
CA ALA A 53 5.95 3.00 -1.79
C ALA A 53 5.94 2.52 -3.26
N ARG A 54 6.78 3.10 -4.12
CA ARG A 54 6.90 2.67 -5.52
C ARG A 54 7.47 1.27 -5.64
N LEU A 55 8.49 0.93 -4.85
CA LEU A 55 9.07 -0.42 -4.89
C LEU A 55 8.08 -1.46 -4.38
N LEU A 56 7.37 -1.20 -3.27
CA LEU A 56 6.28 -2.06 -2.79
C LEU A 56 5.21 -2.26 -3.86
N THR A 57 4.73 -1.17 -4.47
CA THR A 57 3.72 -1.22 -5.54
C THR A 57 4.21 -2.04 -6.74
N SER A 58 5.49 -1.88 -7.10
CA SER A 58 6.11 -2.66 -8.19
C SER A 58 6.10 -4.15 -7.89
N VAL A 59 6.48 -4.56 -6.67
CA VAL A 59 6.55 -5.97 -6.28
C VAL A 59 5.14 -6.57 -6.14
N LEU A 60 4.24 -5.90 -5.43
CA LEU A 60 2.90 -6.40 -5.16
C LEU A 60 2.02 -6.44 -6.42
N GLY A 61 2.10 -5.39 -7.24
CA GLY A 61 1.20 -5.18 -8.38
C GLY A 61 1.67 -5.80 -9.70
N SER A 62 2.82 -6.49 -9.74
CA SER A 62 3.36 -7.03 -10.99
C SER A 62 3.37 -8.55 -11.01
N HIS A 63 2.94 -9.15 -12.12
CA HIS A 63 3.08 -10.60 -12.33
C HIS A 63 4.52 -11.00 -12.66
N ARG A 64 5.26 -10.10 -13.29
CA ARG A 64 6.65 -10.30 -13.74
C ARG A 64 7.45 -9.05 -13.45
N VAL A 65 8.71 -9.22 -13.13
CA VAL A 65 9.64 -8.11 -12.84
C VAL A 65 9.67 -7.04 -13.95
N ARG A 66 9.59 -7.47 -15.21
CA ARG A 66 9.59 -6.55 -16.36
C ARG A 66 8.37 -5.60 -16.40
N ASP A 67 7.25 -6.01 -15.78
CA ASP A 67 6.00 -5.25 -15.81
C ASP A 67 5.96 -4.21 -14.66
N GLY A 68 6.94 -4.23 -13.74
CA GLY A 68 6.98 -3.42 -12.53
C GLY A 68 6.97 -1.91 -12.79
N VAL A 69 7.70 -1.45 -13.79
CA VAL A 69 7.75 -0.03 -14.18
C VAL A 69 6.38 0.46 -14.65
N ASP A 70 5.74 -0.29 -15.54
CA ASP A 70 4.42 0.09 -16.09
C ASP A 70 3.33 -0.04 -15.02
N THR A 71 3.47 -0.99 -14.10
CA THR A 71 2.60 -1.08 -12.93
C THR A 71 2.68 0.20 -12.10
N VAL A 72 3.88 0.63 -11.70
CA VAL A 72 4.06 1.86 -10.92
C VAL A 72 3.51 3.08 -11.67
N ARG A 73 3.76 3.20 -12.98
CA ARG A 73 3.20 4.29 -13.79
C ARG A 73 1.68 4.33 -13.76
N ARG A 74 1.02 3.17 -13.85
CA ARG A 74 -0.44 3.09 -13.73
C ARG A 74 -0.93 3.50 -12.35
N TYR A 75 -0.24 3.05 -11.29
CA TYR A 75 -0.61 3.41 -9.92
C TYR A 75 -0.33 4.88 -9.56
N LEU A 76 0.59 5.55 -10.26
CA LEU A 76 0.78 7.00 -10.19
C LEU A 76 -0.36 7.82 -10.85
N GLN A 77 -1.27 7.16 -11.56
CA GLN A 77 -2.44 7.77 -12.19
C GLN A 77 -3.75 7.39 -11.47
N THR A 78 -3.67 6.62 -10.38
CA THR A 78 -4.84 6.29 -9.59
C THR A 78 -5.30 7.51 -8.78
N GLN A 79 -6.59 7.54 -8.50
CA GLN A 79 -7.19 8.49 -7.57
C GLN A 79 -8.06 7.76 -6.58
N GLU A 80 -8.29 8.36 -5.43
CA GLU A 80 -9.24 7.87 -4.45
C GLU A 80 -10.66 8.03 -5.00
N HIS A 81 -11.36 6.92 -5.23
CA HIS A 81 -12.73 6.93 -5.76
C HIS A 81 -13.79 6.86 -4.69
N HIS A 82 -13.53 6.07 -3.64
CA HIS A 82 -14.46 5.85 -2.55
C HIS A 82 -13.69 5.69 -1.26
N ALA A 83 -13.95 6.57 -0.32
CA ALA A 83 -13.56 6.35 1.06
C ALA A 83 -14.82 6.06 1.87
N HIS A 84 -14.85 4.90 2.50
CA HIS A 84 -15.96 4.46 3.33
C HIS A 84 -15.52 4.35 4.77
N TRP A 85 -16.36 4.85 5.65
CA TRP A 85 -16.21 4.69 7.08
C TRP A 85 -17.30 3.77 7.61
N HIS A 86 -16.92 2.79 8.42
CA HIS A 86 -17.85 1.92 9.10
C HIS A 86 -17.60 2.02 10.60
N GLN A 87 -18.60 2.50 11.33
CA GLN A 87 -18.66 2.36 12.76
C GLN A 87 -19.65 1.25 13.08
N HIS A 88 -19.22 0.23 13.78
CA HIS A 88 -20.13 -0.80 14.29
C HIS A 88 -20.89 -0.27 15.51
N HIS A 89 -21.79 0.67 15.28
CA HIS A 89 -22.88 0.96 16.18
C HIS A 89 -24.18 0.59 15.46
N PRO A 90 -25.10 -0.21 16.08
CA PRO A 90 -26.28 -0.71 15.38
C PRO A 90 -27.22 0.35 14.84
N ASP A 91 -27.14 1.59 15.32
CA ASP A 91 -28.09 2.66 15.05
C ASP A 91 -27.53 3.87 14.29
N GLU A 92 -26.23 3.90 13.90
CA GLU A 92 -25.67 5.05 13.23
C GLU A 92 -25.41 4.80 11.75
N LEU A 93 -26.16 5.54 10.98
CA LEU A 93 -26.14 5.80 9.54
C LEU A 93 -24.81 5.49 8.84
N ARG A 94 -24.86 4.55 7.90
CA ARG A 94 -23.89 4.36 6.83
C ARG A 94 -23.65 5.70 6.14
N GLY A 95 -22.59 6.39 6.54
CA GLY A 95 -22.19 7.66 5.95
C GLY A 95 -21.64 7.43 4.56
N MET A 96 -22.49 7.47 3.54
CA MET A 96 -22.01 7.63 2.17
C MET A 96 -21.43 9.04 2.03
N GLY A 97 -20.17 9.12 1.62
CA GLY A 97 -19.66 10.31 0.97
C GLY A 97 -19.25 11.46 1.85
N LYS A 98 -18.74 11.26 3.06
CA LYS A 98 -18.03 12.35 3.75
C LYS A 98 -16.69 12.62 3.06
N PRO A 99 -16.37 13.87 2.74
CA PRO A 99 -15.17 14.22 1.97
C PRO A 99 -13.85 14.01 2.72
N ASN A 100 -13.85 13.53 3.96
CA ASN A 100 -12.65 13.40 4.75
C ASN A 100 -12.72 12.31 5.84
N VAL A 101 -12.92 11.07 5.42
CA VAL A 101 -13.00 9.91 6.34
C VAL A 101 -11.73 9.70 7.18
N TRP A 102 -10.57 10.15 6.70
CA TRP A 102 -9.29 10.02 7.40
C TRP A 102 -9.17 10.97 8.60
N GLU A 103 -9.82 12.14 8.55
CA GLU A 103 -9.84 13.11 9.64
C GLU A 103 -10.61 12.56 10.85
N ASP A 104 -11.78 11.97 10.59
CA ASP A 104 -12.61 11.31 11.61
C ASP A 104 -11.88 10.07 12.19
N TYR A 105 -10.93 9.50 11.45
CA TYR A 105 -10.15 8.34 11.86
C TYR A 105 -8.92 8.71 12.70
N GLY A 106 -8.53 9.98 12.74
CA GLY A 106 -7.39 10.48 13.51
C GLY A 106 -6.05 10.42 12.78
N ILE A 107 -6.06 10.30 11.44
CA ILE A 107 -4.86 10.37 10.60
C ILE A 107 -4.92 11.64 9.74
N PRO A 108 -4.61 12.81 10.34
CA PRO A 108 -4.72 14.09 9.64
C PRO A 108 -3.80 14.19 8.42
N GLU A 109 -2.71 13.42 8.37
CA GLU A 109 -1.79 13.41 7.23
C GLU A 109 -2.45 12.81 5.98
N LEU A 110 -3.23 11.73 6.12
CA LEU A 110 -4.01 11.20 5.00
C LEU A 110 -5.15 12.15 4.64
N ALA A 111 -5.76 12.78 5.66
CA ALA A 111 -6.80 13.77 5.45
C ALA A 111 -6.32 15.02 4.71
N SER A 112 -5.06 15.41 4.89
CA SER A 112 -4.45 16.60 4.27
C SER A 112 -3.97 16.37 2.85
N LEU A 113 -4.00 15.14 2.35
CA LEU A 113 -3.63 14.86 0.96
C LEU A 113 -4.56 15.58 -0.02
N PRO A 114 -4.05 16.07 -1.16
CA PRO A 114 -4.87 16.60 -2.23
C PRO A 114 -5.95 15.59 -2.67
N ARG A 115 -7.10 16.09 -3.14
CA ARG A 115 -8.19 15.20 -3.64
C ARG A 115 -7.74 14.26 -4.76
N GLU A 116 -6.75 14.68 -5.55
CA GLU A 116 -6.19 13.89 -6.65
C GLU A 116 -4.99 13.06 -6.22
N HIS A 117 -4.79 12.84 -4.92
CA HIS A 117 -3.67 12.02 -4.47
C HIS A 117 -3.79 10.58 -4.97
N THR A 118 -2.64 9.98 -5.20
CA THR A 118 -2.55 8.62 -5.73
C THR A 118 -2.46 7.60 -4.59
N PHE A 119 -2.68 6.33 -4.91
CA PHE A 119 -2.40 5.23 -3.99
C PHE A 119 -0.96 5.28 -3.45
N ILE A 120 0.01 5.64 -4.32
CA ILE A 120 1.42 5.73 -3.94
C ILE A 120 1.65 6.85 -2.93
N ASP A 121 0.94 7.98 -3.06
CA ASP A 121 1.05 9.08 -2.10
C ASP A 121 0.50 8.66 -0.73
N ALA A 122 -0.67 8.03 -0.70
CA ALA A 122 -1.24 7.51 0.55
C ALA A 122 -0.33 6.45 1.21
N LEU A 123 0.24 5.54 0.41
CA LEU A 123 1.18 4.53 0.90
C LEU A 123 2.45 5.17 1.47
N ALA A 124 2.97 6.23 0.82
CA ALA A 124 4.12 6.98 1.31
C ALA A 124 3.83 7.70 2.64
N VAL A 125 2.62 8.23 2.82
CA VAL A 125 2.18 8.80 4.10
C VAL A 125 2.17 7.73 5.20
N LEU A 126 1.60 6.56 4.95
CA LEU A 126 1.60 5.45 5.92
C LEU A 126 3.02 5.02 6.32
N ILE A 127 3.94 4.94 5.36
CA ILE A 127 5.36 4.64 5.62
C ILE A 127 6.01 5.75 6.46
N THR A 128 5.68 7.02 6.19
CA THR A 128 6.19 8.15 6.98
C THR A 128 5.69 8.07 8.43
N LEU A 129 4.38 7.84 8.64
CA LEU A 129 3.80 7.65 9.96
C LEU A 129 4.44 6.47 10.72
N ALA A 130 4.75 5.38 10.01
CA ALA A 130 5.48 4.26 10.56
C ALA A 130 6.89 4.67 10.99
N SER A 131 7.59 5.49 10.21
CA SER A 131 8.94 5.97 10.54
C SER A 131 8.97 6.88 11.77
N GLU A 132 7.88 7.58 12.03
CA GLU A 132 7.69 8.43 13.20
C GLU A 132 7.19 7.65 14.44
N GLY A 133 6.91 6.35 14.28
CA GLY A 133 6.31 5.51 15.33
C GLY A 133 4.84 5.83 15.61
N ARG A 134 4.21 6.66 14.80
CA ARG A 134 2.84 7.13 14.97
C ARG A 134 1.83 6.10 14.48
N LEU A 135 2.16 5.37 13.43
CA LEU A 135 1.26 4.35 12.87
C LEU A 135 0.83 3.32 13.92
N ILE A 136 1.77 2.89 14.80
CA ILE A 136 1.46 1.96 15.89
C ILE A 136 0.55 2.62 16.94
N LYS A 137 0.78 3.90 17.27
CA LYS A 137 -0.02 4.63 18.26
C LYS A 137 -1.46 4.83 17.79
N GLU A 138 -1.65 5.15 16.52
CA GLU A 138 -2.98 5.34 15.93
C GLU A 138 -3.75 4.02 15.82
N LEU A 139 -3.05 2.90 15.65
CA LEU A 139 -3.66 1.56 15.66
C LEU A 139 -4.07 1.08 17.06
N GLY A 140 -3.64 1.77 18.14
CA GLY A 140 -3.93 1.41 19.53
C GLY A 140 -3.20 0.14 19.97
N ASP A 141 -3.74 -0.59 20.96
CA ASP A 141 -3.20 -1.86 21.51
C ASP A 141 -3.32 -3.04 20.52
N PHE A 142 -3.34 -2.75 19.25
CA PHE A 142 -3.73 -3.67 18.20
C PHE A 142 -2.58 -4.54 17.72
N HIS A 143 -2.91 -5.78 17.38
CA HIS A 143 -1.95 -6.67 16.74
C HIS A 143 -1.65 -6.15 15.32
N PRO A 144 -0.39 -5.85 14.96
CA PRO A 144 -0.05 -5.18 13.69
C PRO A 144 -0.47 -5.94 12.43
N PHE A 145 -0.84 -7.22 12.56
CA PHE A 145 -1.30 -8.03 11.43
C PHE A 145 -2.76 -7.78 11.04
N GLU A 146 -3.59 -7.24 11.95
CA GLU A 146 -5.04 -7.12 11.72
C GLU A 146 -5.50 -5.69 11.49
N GLY A 147 -4.69 -4.70 11.93
CA GLY A 147 -5.07 -3.29 11.91
C GLY A 147 -5.04 -2.63 10.54
N ILE A 148 -4.15 -3.05 9.65
CA ILE A 148 -4.03 -2.49 8.29
C ILE A 148 -4.00 -3.63 7.29
N LYS A 149 -4.82 -3.48 6.24
CA LYS A 149 -4.80 -4.32 5.05
C LYS A 149 -4.65 -3.46 3.83
N ILE A 150 -3.67 -3.79 3.00
CA ILE A 150 -3.44 -3.16 1.72
C ILE A 150 -3.61 -4.21 0.64
N ILE A 151 -4.47 -3.93 -0.31
CA ILE A 151 -4.77 -4.81 -1.43
C ILE A 151 -4.32 -4.11 -2.70
N VAL A 152 -3.62 -4.86 -3.54
CA VAL A 152 -3.17 -4.42 -4.86
C VAL A 152 -3.58 -5.43 -5.89
N THR A 153 -4.19 -5.01 -6.99
CA THR A 153 -4.65 -5.91 -8.06
C THR A 153 -3.89 -5.69 -9.37
N SER A 154 -3.78 -6.71 -10.18
CA SER A 154 -3.14 -6.67 -11.49
C SER A 154 -3.83 -7.68 -12.43
N PRO A 155 -4.01 -7.40 -13.71
CA PRO A 155 -3.58 -6.20 -14.45
C PRO A 155 -4.50 -4.98 -14.25
N ARG A 156 -5.65 -5.15 -13.59
CA ARG A 156 -6.51 -4.02 -13.23
C ARG A 156 -5.77 -3.14 -12.23
N THR A 157 -5.75 -1.84 -12.51
CA THR A 157 -5.14 -0.86 -11.61
C THR A 157 -6.15 -0.47 -10.55
N HIS A 158 -6.21 -1.26 -9.49
CA HIS A 158 -7.03 -0.99 -8.33
C HIS A 158 -6.26 -1.35 -7.07
N ALA A 159 -6.34 -0.48 -6.06
CA ALA A 159 -5.80 -0.75 -4.73
C ALA A 159 -6.82 -0.36 -3.67
N ARG A 160 -6.68 -0.95 -2.50
CA ARG A 160 -7.48 -0.66 -1.33
C ARG A 160 -6.60 -0.57 -0.11
N ILE A 161 -6.82 0.46 0.68
CA ILE A 161 -6.27 0.60 2.02
C ILE A 161 -7.44 0.46 2.99
N SER A 162 -7.40 -0.53 3.86
CA SER A 162 -8.37 -0.73 4.94
C SER A 162 -7.64 -0.64 6.26
N MET A 163 -8.20 0.12 7.19
CA MET A 163 -7.67 0.24 8.54
C MET A 163 -8.78 -0.04 9.54
N HIS A 164 -8.44 -0.83 10.56
CA HIS A 164 -9.35 -1.19 11.64
C HIS A 164 -8.72 -0.77 12.97
N VAL A 165 -9.44 0.00 13.77
CA VAL A 165 -9.03 0.37 15.12
C VAL A 165 -10.06 -0.11 16.12
N PHE A 166 -9.59 -0.83 17.12
CA PHE A 166 -10.39 -1.29 18.23
C PHE A 166 -9.92 -0.52 19.46
N ARG A 167 -10.66 0.46 19.91
CA ARG A 167 -10.30 1.24 21.11
C ARG A 167 -10.80 0.56 22.40
N HIS A 168 -11.93 -0.14 22.32
CA HIS A 168 -12.52 -0.96 23.37
C HIS A 168 -13.39 -2.05 22.72
N LYS A 169 -13.87 -3.03 23.51
CA LYS A 169 -14.70 -4.14 23.01
C LYS A 169 -15.91 -3.70 22.15
N ASP A 170 -16.42 -2.50 22.38
CA ASP A 170 -17.62 -1.97 21.71
C ASP A 170 -17.32 -0.74 20.81
N ASP A 171 -16.07 -0.27 20.72
CA ASP A 171 -15.67 0.86 19.87
C ASP A 171 -14.74 0.38 18.74
N HIS A 172 -15.36 -0.16 17.72
CA HIS A 172 -14.69 -0.61 16.52
C HIS A 172 -14.90 0.39 15.37
N LYS A 173 -13.83 1.01 14.93
CA LYS A 173 -13.84 1.88 13.77
C LYS A 173 -13.07 1.24 12.63
N SER A 174 -13.65 1.26 11.44
CA SER A 174 -12.93 0.86 10.24
C SER A 174 -13.08 1.90 9.16
N VAL A 175 -12.00 2.15 8.44
CA VAL A 175 -11.97 3.00 7.26
C VAL A 175 -11.44 2.19 6.09
N GLN A 176 -11.99 2.45 4.93
CA GLN A 176 -11.54 1.83 3.69
C GLN A 176 -11.49 2.91 2.61
N ALA A 177 -10.38 2.99 1.91
CA ALA A 177 -10.22 3.83 0.73
C ALA A 177 -9.88 2.96 -0.48
N ASP A 178 -10.59 3.18 -1.57
CA ASP A 178 -10.40 2.51 -2.85
C ASP A 178 -9.73 3.47 -3.83
N TYR A 179 -8.69 3.00 -4.48
CA TYR A 179 -7.90 3.73 -5.48
C TYR A 179 -8.06 3.04 -6.83
N GLY A 180 -8.42 3.80 -7.85
CA GLY A 180 -8.58 3.27 -9.20
C GLY A 180 -8.05 4.23 -10.27
N SER A 181 -7.94 3.73 -11.49
CA SER A 181 -7.60 4.57 -12.64
C SER A 181 -8.79 5.41 -13.06
N ASN A 182 -8.56 6.70 -13.34
CA ASN A 182 -9.55 7.57 -14.00
C ASN A 182 -9.71 7.28 -15.49
N GLU A 183 -8.94 6.35 -16.03
CA GLU A 183 -9.17 5.92 -17.40
C GLU A 183 -10.61 5.41 -17.55
N PRO A 184 -11.27 5.79 -18.64
CA PRO A 184 -12.58 5.22 -18.93
C PRO A 184 -12.43 3.69 -18.93
N PRO A 185 -13.42 2.96 -18.38
CA PRO A 185 -13.33 1.51 -18.29
C PRO A 185 -12.96 0.96 -19.66
N SER A 186 -11.86 0.22 -19.75
CA SER A 186 -11.52 -0.50 -20.96
C SER A 186 -12.71 -1.40 -21.36
N GLU A 187 -12.83 -1.77 -22.63
CA GLU A 187 -13.98 -2.54 -23.11
C GLU A 187 -14.24 -3.84 -22.32
N TRP A 188 -13.18 -4.39 -21.69
CA TRP A 188 -13.29 -5.56 -20.82
C TRP A 188 -13.92 -5.26 -19.44
N MET A 189 -14.00 -3.99 -19.03
CA MET A 189 -14.73 -3.55 -17.83
C MET A 189 -16.21 -3.25 -18.12
N LYS A 190 -16.65 -3.41 -19.36
CA LYS A 190 -18.05 -3.28 -19.76
C LYS A 190 -18.63 -4.67 -19.98
N ASP A 191 -19.87 -4.87 -19.58
CA ASP A 191 -20.63 -6.05 -19.98
C ASP A 191 -21.01 -5.98 -21.48
N LYS A 192 -21.64 -7.03 -21.96
CA LYS A 192 -22.11 -7.11 -23.37
C LYS A 192 -23.10 -6.01 -23.75
N THR A 193 -23.66 -5.30 -22.78
CA THR A 193 -24.60 -4.18 -22.97
C THR A 193 -23.91 -2.84 -22.95
N GLY A 194 -22.58 -2.79 -22.73
CA GLY A 194 -21.79 -1.57 -22.55
C GLY A 194 -21.86 -0.97 -21.16
N LYS A 195 -22.52 -1.62 -20.20
CA LYS A 195 -22.60 -1.17 -18.82
C LYS A 195 -21.27 -1.42 -18.11
N VAL A 196 -20.76 -0.38 -17.45
CA VAL A 196 -19.55 -0.46 -16.64
C VAL A 196 -19.75 -1.45 -15.50
N LEU A 197 -18.88 -2.44 -15.42
CA LEU A 197 -18.86 -3.39 -14.32
C LEU A 197 -18.32 -2.70 -13.06
N PRO A 198 -18.84 -3.04 -11.86
CA PRO A 198 -18.31 -2.53 -10.62
C PRO A 198 -16.83 -2.95 -10.44
N PRO A 199 -16.04 -2.18 -9.66
CA PRO A 199 -14.68 -2.58 -9.34
C PRO A 199 -14.65 -4.02 -8.79
N PRO A 200 -13.59 -4.77 -9.06
CA PRO A 200 -13.51 -6.16 -8.65
C PRO A 200 -13.54 -6.26 -7.12
N THR A 201 -14.56 -6.92 -6.61
CA THR A 201 -14.56 -7.41 -5.23
C THR A 201 -13.87 -8.78 -5.18
N ARG A 202 -13.51 -9.27 -4.00
CA ARG A 202 -12.94 -10.62 -3.84
C ARG A 202 -13.79 -11.71 -4.50
N ALA A 203 -15.11 -11.50 -4.52
CA ALA A 203 -16.07 -12.41 -5.18
C ALA A 203 -16.08 -12.30 -6.71
N THR A 204 -15.63 -11.16 -7.28
CA THR A 204 -15.66 -10.89 -8.72
C THR A 204 -14.29 -10.99 -9.39
N VAL A 205 -13.22 -11.23 -8.62
CA VAL A 205 -11.88 -11.47 -9.15
C VAL A 205 -11.87 -12.76 -9.93
N ASN A 206 -11.48 -12.70 -11.19
CA ASN A 206 -11.23 -13.89 -11.98
C ASN A 206 -9.83 -14.42 -11.63
N PRO A 207 -9.69 -15.55 -10.91
CA PRO A 207 -8.39 -16.05 -10.46
C PRO A 207 -7.44 -16.43 -11.61
N ARG A 208 -7.95 -16.49 -12.84
CA ARG A 208 -7.15 -16.76 -14.04
C ARG A 208 -6.63 -15.48 -14.71
N LEU A 209 -7.25 -14.33 -14.44
CA LEU A 209 -6.94 -13.07 -15.11
C LEU A 209 -6.44 -11.99 -14.15
N ASP A 210 -6.94 -11.98 -12.92
CA ASP A 210 -6.60 -10.95 -11.94
C ASP A 210 -5.76 -11.54 -10.81
N ARG A 211 -4.60 -10.96 -10.57
CA ARG A 211 -3.82 -11.20 -9.36
C ARG A 211 -4.35 -10.25 -8.28
N TRP A 212 -4.60 -10.80 -7.12
CA TRP A 212 -4.98 -10.09 -5.92
C TRP A 212 -3.92 -10.36 -4.86
N VAL A 213 -3.22 -9.33 -4.43
CA VAL A 213 -2.21 -9.44 -3.37
C VAL A 213 -2.66 -8.61 -2.18
N GLU A 214 -2.69 -9.24 -1.02
CA GLU A 214 -3.00 -8.61 0.26
C GLU A 214 -1.73 -8.51 1.09
N MET A 215 -1.49 -7.34 1.68
CA MET A 215 -0.38 -7.05 2.56
C MET A 215 -0.94 -6.47 3.87
N ASN A 216 -0.39 -6.88 5.01
CA ASN A 216 -0.67 -6.30 6.32
C ASN A 216 0.26 -5.12 6.66
N ALA A 217 0.21 -4.63 7.89
CA ALA A 217 1.02 -3.50 8.35
C ALA A 217 2.52 -3.80 8.47
N MET A 218 2.93 -5.06 8.55
CA MET A 218 4.32 -5.41 8.87
C MET A 218 5.35 -4.81 7.91
N PRO A 219 5.18 -4.90 6.57
CA PRO A 219 6.12 -4.25 5.66
C PRO A 219 6.24 -2.75 5.89
N LEU A 220 5.14 -2.06 6.21
CA LEU A 220 5.16 -0.62 6.50
C LEU A 220 5.96 -0.30 7.75
N LEU A 221 5.80 -1.10 8.81
CA LEU A 221 6.49 -0.91 10.09
C LEU A 221 8.00 -1.13 9.94
N TYR A 222 8.43 -2.19 9.26
CA TYR A 222 9.84 -2.47 9.03
C TYR A 222 10.50 -1.45 8.11
N ILE A 223 9.83 -1.02 7.05
CA ILE A 223 10.31 0.05 6.18
C ILE A 223 10.39 1.37 6.95
N GLY A 224 9.36 1.69 7.74
CA GLY A 224 9.36 2.89 8.58
C GLY A 224 10.53 2.90 9.57
N ALA A 225 10.76 1.80 10.29
CA ALA A 225 11.88 1.65 11.20
C ALA A 225 13.23 1.75 10.49
N LEU A 226 13.36 1.20 9.29
CA LEU A 226 14.55 1.35 8.45
C LEU A 226 14.81 2.84 8.13
N LEU A 227 13.78 3.57 7.68
CA LEU A 227 13.89 4.99 7.34
C LEU A 227 14.25 5.84 8.56
N ALA A 228 13.73 5.47 9.73
CA ALA A 228 14.05 6.11 11.01
C ALA A 228 15.45 5.76 11.55
N GLY A 229 16.13 4.75 10.98
CA GLY A 229 17.39 4.21 11.49
C GLY A 229 17.23 3.38 12.76
N LYS A 230 16.07 2.76 12.97
CA LYS A 230 15.67 1.99 14.14
C LYS A 230 15.35 0.53 13.82
N ILE A 231 15.82 0.04 12.69
CA ILE A 231 15.51 -1.32 12.24
C ILE A 231 15.95 -2.41 13.23
N ASP A 232 17.04 -2.15 13.97
CA ASP A 232 17.58 -3.07 14.96
C ASP A 232 16.72 -3.18 16.23
N GLU A 233 15.76 -2.25 16.43
CA GLU A 233 14.81 -2.27 17.54
C GLU A 233 13.63 -3.22 17.28
N LEU A 234 13.43 -3.64 16.03
CA LEU A 234 12.36 -4.57 15.66
C LEU A 234 12.81 -6.03 15.78
N PRO A 235 11.89 -6.96 16.05
CA PRO A 235 12.17 -8.39 15.98
C PRO A 235 12.76 -8.76 14.63
N LYS A 236 13.74 -9.66 14.62
CA LYS A 236 14.25 -10.19 13.34
C LYS A 236 13.14 -10.97 12.64
N ILE A 237 13.00 -10.75 11.35
CA ILE A 237 12.09 -11.55 10.52
C ILE A 237 12.77 -12.90 10.37
N GLU A 238 12.34 -13.90 11.15
CA GLU A 238 12.83 -15.26 10.98
C GLU A 238 12.29 -15.83 9.67
N GLY A 239 13.20 -16.12 8.74
CA GLY A 239 12.86 -16.61 7.42
C GLY A 239 12.45 -18.08 7.45
N GLU A 240 11.21 -18.37 7.79
CA GLU A 240 10.49 -19.55 7.30
C GLU A 240 9.11 -19.09 6.82
N CYS A 241 9.10 -18.48 5.64
CA CYS A 241 7.86 -18.33 4.91
C CYS A 241 7.48 -19.70 4.33
N THR A 242 6.81 -20.50 5.15
CA THR A 242 6.07 -21.66 4.64
C THR A 242 5.04 -21.14 3.66
N SER A 243 5.28 -21.45 2.39
CA SER A 243 4.45 -21.15 1.24
C SER A 243 2.96 -21.33 1.56
N LEU A 244 2.23 -20.22 1.59
CA LEU A 244 0.81 -20.24 1.33
C LEU A 244 0.60 -20.52 -0.17
N ARG A 245 0.40 -21.80 -0.48
CA ARG A 245 -0.12 -22.26 -1.77
C ARG A 245 -1.62 -22.00 -1.87
#